data_84bbe093d8f6a994a6e483d8c3579361
#
_entry.id   84bbe093d8f6a994a6e483d8c3579361
#
_cell.length_a   1.000
_cell.length_b   1.000
_cell.length_c   1.000
_cell.angle_alpha   90.00
_cell.angle_beta   90.00
_cell.angle_gamma   90.00
#
_symmetry.space_group_name_H-M   'P 1'
#
loop_
_entity.id
_entity.type
_entity.pdbx_description
1 polymer ?
#
loop_
_entity_poly.entity_id
_entity_poly.type
_entity_poly.pdbx_seq_one_letter_code
_entity_poly.pdbx_strand_id
1 'polypeptide(L)'
;MPKNKFQDVVLTAIMATIMVYGMVVYNVALATGGLTAESFLLALHELPIMVPIAFVLEFFAVGKIARRLAFTVMRPTDRPQFITYAISICICCIMCPLMSLVATILFKDTKTFATWAQTWAMNFPMAICYQMFYCGPLVRLIFRAIFREKQQEA
;
A
#
# COMPACT_ATOMS: atom_id res chain seq x y z
N MET A 1 -15.19 5.19 8.36
CA MET A 1 -15.32 3.88 7.71
C MET A 1 -16.18 4.00 6.47
N PRO A 2 -15.86 3.34 5.36
CA PRO A 2 -16.70 3.38 4.16
C PRO A 2 -18.06 2.75 4.45
N LYS A 3 -19.12 3.47 4.07
CA LYS A 3 -20.50 3.01 4.27
C LYS A 3 -21.02 2.16 3.11
N ASN A 4 -20.40 2.28 1.95
CA ASN A 4 -20.80 1.61 0.71
C ASN A 4 -19.63 0.87 0.08
N LYS A 5 -19.91 -0.20 -0.67
CA LYS A 5 -18.89 -0.94 -1.44
C LYS A 5 -18.09 -0.06 -2.40
N PHE A 6 -18.74 0.96 -2.99
CA PHE A 6 -18.08 1.94 -3.86
C PHE A 6 -17.06 2.79 -3.08
N GLN A 7 -17.39 3.23 -1.88
CA GLN A 7 -16.45 3.96 -1.01
C GLN A 7 -15.25 3.10 -0.60
N ASP A 8 -15.47 1.81 -0.37
CA ASP A 8 -14.41 0.85 -0.04
C ASP A 8 -13.45 0.67 -1.23
N VAL A 9 -13.98 0.55 -2.44
CA VAL A 9 -13.18 0.45 -3.67
C VAL A 9 -12.36 1.72 -3.90
N VAL A 10 -12.96 2.90 -3.76
CA VAL A 10 -12.26 4.18 -3.92
C VAL A 10 -11.17 4.35 -2.87
N LEU A 11 -11.46 4.02 -1.61
CA LEU A 11 -10.49 4.09 -0.53
C LEU A 11 -9.31 3.14 -0.78
N THR A 12 -9.59 1.92 -1.19
CA THR A 12 -8.59 0.92 -1.54
C THR A 12 -7.72 1.37 -2.72
N ALA A 13 -8.33 1.95 -3.75
CA ALA A 13 -7.60 2.48 -4.91
C ALA A 13 -6.66 3.63 -4.52
N ILE A 14 -7.11 4.57 -3.72
CA ILE A 14 -6.30 5.69 -3.22
C ILE A 14 -5.15 5.16 -2.38
N MET A 15 -5.44 4.25 -1.46
CA MET A 15 -4.44 3.66 -0.57
C MET A 15 -3.38 2.88 -1.33
N ALA A 16 -3.80 2.04 -2.27
CA ALA A 16 -2.90 1.29 -3.14
C ALA A 16 -1.99 2.20 -3.97
N THR A 17 -2.55 3.26 -4.56
CA THR A 17 -1.79 4.22 -5.37
C THR A 17 -0.72 4.92 -4.55
N ILE A 18 -1.07 5.42 -3.37
CA ILE A 18 -0.12 6.11 -2.48
C ILE A 18 0.98 5.16 -2.00
N MET A 19 0.61 3.95 -1.59
CA MET A 19 1.57 2.94 -1.14
C MET A 19 2.54 2.54 -2.25
N VAL A 20 2.02 2.22 -3.42
CA VAL A 20 2.83 1.81 -4.58
C VAL A 20 3.77 2.93 -5.00
N TYR A 21 3.29 4.16 -5.07
CA TYR A 21 4.12 5.31 -5.41
C TYR A 21 5.31 5.46 -4.44
N GLY A 22 5.05 5.45 -3.14
CA GLY A 22 6.10 5.53 -2.13
C GLY A 22 7.11 4.39 -2.22
N MET A 23 6.63 3.16 -2.44
CA MET A 23 7.48 1.97 -2.58
C MET A 23 8.33 2.01 -3.85
N VAL A 24 7.76 2.43 -4.98
CA VAL A 24 8.50 2.54 -6.24
C VAL A 24 9.56 3.63 -6.15
N VAL A 25 9.24 4.80 -5.62
CA VAL A 25 10.23 5.87 -5.38
C VAL A 25 11.37 5.37 -4.50
N TYR A 26 11.06 4.65 -3.43
CA TYR A 26 12.07 4.09 -2.54
C TYR A 26 12.98 3.08 -3.24
N ASN A 27 12.41 2.15 -4.01
CA ASN A 27 13.18 1.14 -4.75
C ASN A 27 14.07 1.79 -5.81
N VAL A 28 13.56 2.78 -6.54
CA VAL A 28 14.33 3.51 -7.54
C VAL A 28 15.45 4.32 -6.88
N ALA A 29 15.19 4.96 -5.76
CA ALA A 29 16.18 5.69 -4.99
C ALA A 29 17.30 4.78 -4.48
N LEU A 30 16.99 3.56 -4.06
CA LEU A 30 17.98 2.56 -3.68
C LEU A 30 18.84 2.10 -4.87
N ALA A 31 18.22 1.93 -6.04
CA ALA A 31 18.90 1.50 -7.26
C ALA A 31 19.82 2.58 -7.82
N THR A 32 19.43 3.85 -7.71
CA THR A 32 20.21 5.01 -8.21
C THR A 32 21.18 5.59 -7.19
N GLY A 33 21.16 5.08 -5.95
CA GLY A 33 22.04 5.54 -4.87
C GLY A 33 21.61 6.83 -4.17
N GLY A 34 20.38 7.30 -4.40
CA GLY A 34 19.83 8.47 -3.71
C GLY A 34 18.51 8.98 -4.27
N LEU A 35 17.87 9.87 -3.53
CA LEU A 35 16.67 10.56 -3.96
C LEU A 35 17.04 11.72 -4.90
N THR A 36 16.80 11.54 -6.17
CA THR A 36 16.98 12.56 -7.20
C THR A 36 15.66 12.87 -7.90
N ALA A 37 15.59 14.00 -8.61
CA ALA A 37 14.41 14.33 -9.42
C ALA A 37 14.12 13.26 -10.48
N GLU A 38 15.17 12.63 -11.00
CA GLU A 38 15.06 11.50 -11.94
C GLU A 38 14.40 10.28 -11.30
N SER A 39 14.66 10.01 -10.02
CA SER A 39 14.03 8.90 -9.29
C SER A 39 12.51 9.05 -9.25
N PHE A 40 12.00 10.27 -9.10
CA PHE A 40 10.55 10.55 -9.14
C PHE A 40 9.95 10.36 -10.53
N LEU A 41 10.69 10.76 -11.58
CA LEU A 41 10.24 10.58 -12.96
C LEU A 41 10.21 9.10 -13.35
N LEU A 42 11.23 8.33 -12.98
CA LEU A 42 11.29 6.89 -13.21
C LEU A 42 10.17 6.16 -12.45
N ALA A 43 9.94 6.53 -11.20
CA ALA A 43 8.83 6.01 -10.40
C ALA A 43 7.48 6.31 -11.07
N LEU A 44 7.30 7.51 -11.59
CA LEU A 44 6.09 7.91 -12.30
C LEU A 44 5.87 7.08 -13.58
N HIS A 45 6.93 6.70 -14.25
CA HIS A 45 6.87 5.85 -15.44
C HIS A 45 6.49 4.39 -15.10
N GLU A 46 6.95 3.87 -13.97
CA GLU A 46 6.63 2.52 -13.49
C GLU A 46 5.22 2.42 -12.88
N LEU A 47 4.68 3.53 -12.40
CA LEU A 47 3.38 3.60 -11.72
C LEU A 47 2.21 3.01 -12.53
N PRO A 48 2.02 3.34 -13.82
CA PRO A 48 0.91 2.81 -14.62
C PRO A 48 0.88 1.30 -14.74
N ILE A 49 2.03 0.64 -14.54
CA ILE A 49 2.16 -0.82 -14.58
C ILE A 49 1.93 -1.40 -13.17
N MET A 50 2.53 -0.80 -12.17
CA MET A 50 2.52 -1.31 -10.80
C MET A 50 1.19 -1.09 -10.08
N VAL A 51 0.54 0.03 -10.30
CA VAL A 51 -0.74 0.38 -9.63
C VAL A 51 -1.87 -0.59 -9.95
N PRO A 52 -2.13 -0.95 -11.23
CA PRO A 52 -3.17 -1.94 -11.56
C PRO A 52 -2.89 -3.30 -10.95
N ILE A 53 -1.64 -3.75 -10.97
CA ILE A 53 -1.22 -5.03 -10.38
C ILE A 53 -1.45 -5.01 -8.87
N ALA A 54 -1.01 -3.96 -8.19
CA ALA A 54 -1.19 -3.78 -6.77
C ALA A 54 -2.67 -3.73 -6.38
N PHE A 55 -3.48 -2.99 -7.14
CA PHE A 55 -4.91 -2.87 -6.90
C PHE A 55 -5.63 -4.22 -7.02
N VAL A 56 -5.34 -4.98 -8.07
CA VAL A 56 -5.91 -6.31 -8.28
C VAL A 56 -5.52 -7.26 -7.15
N LEU A 57 -4.24 -7.31 -6.79
CA LEU A 57 -3.75 -8.14 -5.70
C LEU A 57 -4.40 -7.75 -4.36
N GLU A 58 -4.45 -6.47 -4.05
CA GLU A 58 -5.04 -5.97 -2.81
C GLU A 58 -6.53 -6.27 -2.74
N PHE A 59 -7.26 -6.01 -3.81
CA PHE A 59 -8.72 -6.19 -3.84
C PHE A 59 -9.14 -7.66 -3.77
N PHE A 60 -8.49 -8.53 -4.55
CA PHE A 60 -8.90 -9.93 -4.66
C PHE A 60 -8.32 -10.85 -3.59
N ALA A 61 -7.04 -10.71 -3.27
CA ALA A 61 -6.32 -11.62 -2.38
C ALA A 61 -6.03 -11.00 -1.03
N VAL A 62 -5.25 -9.93 -1.03
CA VAL A 62 -4.65 -9.36 0.20
C VAL A 62 -5.72 -8.81 1.14
N GLY A 63 -6.69 -8.07 0.62
CA GLY A 63 -7.74 -7.45 1.44
C GLY A 63 -8.58 -8.46 2.21
N LYS A 64 -8.90 -9.59 1.60
CA LYS A 64 -9.67 -10.66 2.28
C LYS A 64 -8.86 -11.36 3.35
N ILE A 65 -7.61 -11.68 3.06
CA ILE A 65 -6.69 -12.37 3.98
C ILE A 65 -6.34 -11.44 5.13
N ALA A 66 -6.01 -10.19 4.85
CA ALA A 66 -5.65 -9.20 5.85
C ALA A 66 -6.80 -8.91 6.83
N ARG A 67 -8.02 -8.80 6.34
CA ARG A 67 -9.21 -8.64 7.19
C ARG A 67 -9.42 -9.85 8.10
N ARG A 68 -9.33 -11.05 7.58
CA ARG A 68 -9.44 -12.28 8.39
C ARG A 68 -8.36 -12.32 9.46
N LEU A 69 -7.13 -12.02 9.09
CA LEU A 69 -5.99 -12.03 10.02
C LEU A 69 -6.14 -10.94 11.09
N ALA A 70 -6.56 -9.74 10.71
CA ALA A 70 -6.78 -8.64 11.64
C ALA A 70 -7.88 -8.97 12.67
N PHE A 71 -8.98 -9.58 12.24
CA PHE A 71 -10.05 -10.01 13.15
C PHE A 71 -9.70 -11.24 14.00
N THR A 72 -8.65 -11.96 13.66
CA THR A 72 -8.09 -13.02 14.54
C THR A 72 -7.31 -12.40 15.70
N VAL A 73 -6.66 -11.26 15.47
CA VAL A 73 -5.84 -10.56 16.49
C VAL A 73 -6.67 -9.53 17.27
N MET A 74 -7.58 -8.84 16.60
CA MET A 74 -8.39 -7.77 17.18
C MET A 74 -9.83 -8.20 17.38
N ARG A 75 -10.45 -7.75 18.48
CA ARG A 75 -11.87 -7.99 18.74
C ARG A 75 -12.74 -6.96 18.01
N PRO A 76 -13.94 -7.34 17.52
CA PRO A 76 -14.87 -6.41 16.90
C PRO A 76 -15.33 -5.25 17.81
N THR A 77 -15.13 -5.41 19.13
CA THR A 77 -15.44 -4.40 20.15
C THR A 77 -14.36 -3.35 20.34
N ASP A 78 -13.18 -3.54 19.73
CA ASP A 78 -12.09 -2.59 19.84
C ASP A 78 -12.40 -1.29 19.05
N ARG A 79 -11.71 -0.22 19.40
CA ARG A 79 -11.93 1.08 18.75
C ARG A 79 -11.71 0.98 17.24
N PRO A 80 -12.60 1.55 16.40
CA PRO A 80 -12.50 1.46 14.93
C PRO A 80 -11.16 1.88 14.37
N GLN A 81 -10.48 2.79 15.06
CA GLN A 81 -9.14 3.26 14.66
C GLN A 81 -8.07 2.17 14.76
N PHE A 82 -8.08 1.40 15.86
CA PHE A 82 -7.14 0.29 16.06
C PHE A 82 -7.39 -0.85 15.08
N ILE A 83 -8.65 -1.16 14.80
CA ILE A 83 -9.02 -2.16 13.79
C ILE A 83 -8.50 -1.75 12.42
N THR A 84 -8.66 -0.49 12.04
CA THR A 84 -8.16 0.03 10.76
C THR A 84 -6.63 -0.05 10.68
N TYR A 85 -5.92 0.29 11.73
CA TYR A 85 -4.46 0.15 11.78
C TYR A 85 -4.01 -1.31 11.69
N ALA A 86 -4.66 -2.21 12.41
CA ALA A 86 -4.35 -3.63 12.37
C ALA A 86 -4.55 -4.21 10.96
N ILE A 87 -5.66 -3.87 10.30
CA ILE A 87 -5.91 -4.27 8.90
C ILE A 87 -4.82 -3.71 7.98
N SER A 88 -4.46 -2.44 8.13
CA SER A 88 -3.42 -1.79 7.32
C SER A 88 -2.05 -2.45 7.48
N ILE A 89 -1.67 -2.79 8.71
CA ILE A 89 -0.42 -3.50 8.99
C ILE A 89 -0.43 -4.91 8.38
N CYS A 90 -1.54 -5.64 8.50
CA CYS A 90 -1.69 -6.96 7.89
C CYS A 90 -1.61 -6.89 6.36
N ILE A 91 -2.24 -5.89 5.75
CA ILE A 91 -2.13 -5.63 4.31
C ILE A 91 -0.67 -5.39 3.94
N CYS A 92 0.03 -4.55 4.68
CA CYS A 92 1.43 -4.24 4.44
C CYS A 92 2.31 -5.49 4.54
N CYS A 93 2.11 -6.32 5.56
CA CYS A 93 2.87 -7.57 5.75
C CYS A 93 2.71 -8.56 4.59
N ILE A 94 1.53 -8.63 4.00
CA ILE A 94 1.24 -9.56 2.89
C ILE A 94 1.63 -8.92 1.55
N MET A 95 1.33 -7.64 1.38
CA MET A 95 1.57 -6.92 0.13
C MET A 95 3.06 -6.72 -0.15
N CYS A 96 3.85 -6.47 0.89
CA CYS A 96 5.27 -6.21 0.78
C CYS A 96 6.07 -7.33 0.07
N PRO A 97 5.96 -8.62 0.49
CA PRO A 97 6.63 -9.70 -0.22
C PRO A 97 6.09 -9.92 -1.63
N LEU A 98 4.79 -9.75 -1.85
CA LEU A 98 4.17 -9.89 -3.17
C LEU A 98 4.66 -8.82 -4.14
N MET A 99 4.64 -7.56 -3.72
CA MET A 99 5.11 -6.45 -4.55
C MET A 99 6.62 -6.48 -4.77
N SER A 100 7.39 -6.93 -3.79
CA SER A 100 8.82 -7.16 -3.95
C SER A 100 9.12 -8.27 -4.97
N LEU A 101 8.29 -9.31 -4.99
CA LEU A 101 8.37 -10.37 -6.00
C LEU A 101 8.07 -9.83 -7.41
N VAL A 102 6.99 -9.08 -7.55
CA VAL A 102 6.59 -8.46 -8.83
C VAL A 102 7.70 -7.51 -9.32
N ALA A 103 8.22 -6.66 -8.45
CA ALA A 103 9.30 -5.73 -8.78
C ALA A 103 10.59 -6.48 -9.21
N THR A 104 10.91 -7.58 -8.54
CA THR A 104 12.08 -8.41 -8.90
C THR A 104 11.91 -9.06 -10.27
N ILE A 105 10.71 -9.54 -10.58
CA ILE A 105 10.41 -10.18 -11.87
C ILE A 105 10.42 -9.19 -13.04
N LEU A 106 9.84 -8.00 -12.83
CA LEU A 106 9.64 -7.01 -13.89
C LEU A 106 10.84 -6.09 -14.12
N PHE A 107 11.51 -5.66 -13.05
CA PHE A 107 12.47 -4.57 -13.10
C PHE A 107 13.91 -4.97 -12.76
N LYS A 108 14.15 -6.17 -12.24
CA LYS A 108 15.50 -6.63 -11.90
C LYS A 108 16.02 -7.65 -12.90
N ASP A 109 17.29 -7.50 -13.27
CA ASP A 109 17.96 -8.42 -14.19
C ASP A 109 18.25 -9.77 -13.54
N THR A 110 18.60 -9.77 -12.26
CA THR A 110 18.87 -10.97 -11.47
C THR A 110 17.62 -11.44 -10.74
N LYS A 111 16.96 -12.45 -11.30
CA LYS A 111 15.74 -13.07 -10.76
C LYS A 111 16.09 -14.22 -9.80
N THR A 112 16.74 -13.90 -8.69
CA THR A 112 17.16 -14.89 -7.70
C THR A 112 16.33 -14.71 -6.42
N PHE A 113 16.08 -15.83 -5.71
CA PHE A 113 15.41 -15.80 -4.41
C PHE A 113 16.11 -14.88 -3.41
N ALA A 114 17.44 -14.85 -3.42
CA ALA A 114 18.22 -13.95 -2.57
C ALA A 114 17.94 -12.48 -2.87
N THR A 115 17.84 -12.10 -4.14
CA THR A 115 17.49 -10.72 -4.55
C THR A 115 16.10 -10.33 -4.11
N TRP A 116 15.12 -11.23 -4.25
CA TRP A 116 13.78 -11.02 -3.75
C TRP A 116 13.75 -10.86 -2.22
N ALA A 117 14.38 -11.75 -1.48
CA ALA A 117 14.44 -11.72 -0.02
C ALA A 117 15.12 -10.44 0.49
N GLN A 118 16.20 -10.01 -0.14
CA GLN A 118 16.89 -8.76 0.18
C GLN A 118 15.99 -7.55 -0.08
N THR A 119 15.34 -7.50 -1.22
CA THR A 119 14.39 -6.42 -1.56
C THR A 119 13.25 -6.36 -0.57
N TRP A 120 12.68 -7.49 -0.23
CA TRP A 120 11.64 -7.60 0.78
C TRP A 120 12.12 -7.12 2.15
N ALA A 121 13.26 -7.60 2.62
CA ALA A 121 13.83 -7.23 3.92
C ALA A 121 14.13 -5.72 4.03
N MET A 122 14.54 -5.09 2.95
CA MET A 122 14.77 -3.63 2.91
C MET A 122 13.48 -2.82 2.81
N ASN A 123 12.50 -3.31 2.07
CA ASN A 123 11.23 -2.63 1.88
C ASN A 123 10.30 -2.74 3.07
N PHE A 124 10.36 -3.84 3.81
CA PHE A 124 9.42 -4.14 4.88
C PHE A 124 9.39 -3.10 6.01
N PRO A 125 10.53 -2.70 6.64
CA PRO A 125 10.52 -1.67 7.68
C PRO A 125 10.05 -0.32 7.15
N MET A 126 10.48 0.05 5.95
CA MET A 126 10.08 1.29 5.30
C MET A 126 8.59 1.30 4.99
N ALA A 127 8.05 0.20 4.48
CA ALA A 127 6.63 0.07 4.16
C ALA A 127 5.75 0.21 5.40
N ILE A 128 6.13 -0.39 6.52
CA ILE A 128 5.40 -0.26 7.79
C ILE A 128 5.42 1.19 8.28
N CYS A 129 6.59 1.82 8.32
CA CYS A 129 6.71 3.23 8.72
C CYS A 129 5.91 4.15 7.80
N TYR A 130 6.01 3.96 6.51
CA TYR A 130 5.27 4.73 5.52
C TYR A 130 3.75 4.55 5.66
N GLN A 131 3.29 3.33 5.87
CA GLN A 131 1.88 3.02 6.08
C GLN A 131 1.33 3.69 7.35
N MET A 132 2.07 3.65 8.44
CA MET A 132 1.62 4.20 9.72
C MET A 132 1.65 5.73 9.75
N PHE A 133 2.73 6.35 9.25
CA PHE A 133 2.97 7.78 9.40
C PHE A 133 2.42 8.62 8.26
N TYR A 134 2.43 8.12 7.03
CA TYR A 134 2.03 8.87 5.84
C TYR A 134 0.73 8.38 5.25
N CYS A 135 0.65 7.10 4.93
CA CYS A 135 -0.49 6.55 4.21
C CYS A 135 -1.77 6.59 5.04
N GLY A 136 -1.73 6.19 6.31
CA GLY A 136 -2.88 6.18 7.19
C GLY A 136 -3.54 7.55 7.35
N PRO A 137 -2.82 8.58 7.84
CA PRO A 137 -3.35 9.93 7.99
C PRO A 137 -3.76 10.58 6.66
N LEU A 138 -2.94 10.39 5.61
CA LEU A 138 -3.16 11.00 4.31
C LEU A 138 -4.42 10.45 3.63
N VAL A 139 -4.61 9.13 3.64
CA VAL A 139 -5.80 8.48 3.08
C VAL A 139 -7.06 8.91 3.81
N ARG A 140 -7.01 9.04 5.12
CA ARG A 140 -8.15 9.55 5.91
C ARG A 140 -8.49 10.99 5.57
N LEU A 141 -7.48 11.84 5.39
CA LEU A 141 -7.66 13.23 5.00
C LEU A 141 -8.30 13.34 3.61
N ILE A 142 -7.80 12.60 2.65
CA ILE A 142 -8.33 12.56 1.27
C ILE A 142 -9.75 12.01 1.27
N PHE A 143 -10.00 10.92 2.00
CA PHE A 143 -11.33 10.33 2.10
C PHE A 143 -12.35 11.30 2.71
N ARG A 144 -11.96 12.02 3.77
CA ARG A 144 -12.78 13.08 4.36
C ARG A 144 -13.03 14.22 3.39
N ALA A 145 -12.02 14.65 2.63
CA ALA A 145 -12.17 15.72 1.65
C ALA A 145 -13.16 15.36 0.54
N ILE A 146 -13.06 14.13 0.01
CA ILE A 146 -13.92 13.66 -1.09
C ILE A 146 -15.37 13.43 -0.63
N PHE A 147 -15.56 12.87 0.56
CA PHE A 147 -16.89 12.48 1.04
C PHE A 147 -17.51 13.48 2.02
N ARG A 148 -16.79 14.54 2.40
CA ARG A 148 -17.30 15.58 3.32
C ARG A 148 -18.42 16.41 2.68
N GLU A 149 -18.36 16.66 1.39
CA GLU A 149 -19.38 17.44 0.68
C GLU A 149 -20.76 16.76 0.70
N LYS A 150 -20.81 15.44 0.68
CA LYS A 150 -22.09 14.70 0.74
C LYS A 150 -22.77 14.65 2.11
N GLN A 151 -22.09 15.06 3.17
CA GLN A 151 -22.70 15.13 4.51
C GLN A 151 -23.31 16.50 4.84
N GLN A 152 -22.99 17.53 4.06
CA GLN A 152 -23.57 18.86 4.24
C GLN A 152 -24.86 19.07 3.44
N GLU A 153 -25.14 18.20 2.47
CA GLU A 153 -26.37 18.26 1.67
C GLU A 153 -27.50 17.34 2.19
N ALA A 154 -27.24 16.63 3.26
CA ALA A 154 -28.24 15.84 3.96
C ALA A 154 -28.53 16.43 5.34
#